data_752439e71d399b12e866c59ca4c3dfa0
#
_entry.id   752439e71d399b12e866c59ca4c3dfa0
#
_cell.length_a   1.000
_cell.length_b   1.000
_cell.length_c   1.000
_cell.angle_alpha   90.00
_cell.angle_beta   90.00
_cell.angle_gamma   90.00
#
_symmetry.space_group_name_H-M   'P 1'
#
loop_
_entity.id
_entity.type
_entity.pdbx_description
1 polymer ?
#
loop_
_entity_poly.entity_id
_entity_poly.type
_entity_poly.pdbx_seq_one_letter_code
_entity_poly.pdbx_strand_id
1 'polypeptide(L)'
;MKKSTIWMLATVMGFAFAGLLYLQVSYISIIMKTSNEQFDTTVRRCLEKVSGSIERDEVYRYLEEDIKSGGNSFMYKSPPNQMEINQKITQSESYQLHVQNANGSIQHIELNRFSATTSVPSKNTIIRASEEQQKKLLKRYEYQAGVIDDVLYSMIYTPNLKPIDERVDFKVLNNYIKSELISSGLNIPYIFSVVNKDGVTIYQNEAYEKPPKAADVVTHVLFPNDPPSKWNYLKIYFPTKRDYISSSVTFLVPSVLFSFILLVTFITTIYIIFRQKRLSEMKNDFVNNMTHELKTPVSTISLAAQMLRDTDITKSPDVFKHISGVINDETKLTQIGRASCRERV
;
A
#
# COMPACT_ATOMS: atom_id res chain seq x y z
N MET A 1 5.06 43.41 -25.68
CA MET A 1 6.08 42.38 -25.36
C MET A 1 6.80 41.95 -26.61
N LYS A 2 8.13 41.74 -26.56
CA LYS A 2 8.90 41.23 -27.69
C LYS A 2 8.52 39.78 -27.99
N LYS A 3 8.53 39.36 -29.28
CA LYS A 3 8.27 37.95 -29.67
C LYS A 3 9.12 36.96 -28.88
N SER A 4 10.39 37.30 -28.68
CA SER A 4 11.36 36.52 -27.89
C SER A 4 10.92 36.28 -26.44
N THR A 5 10.30 37.27 -25.78
CA THR A 5 9.86 37.14 -24.39
C THR A 5 8.70 36.18 -24.26
N ILE A 6 7.75 36.15 -25.23
CA ILE A 6 6.61 35.22 -25.22
C ILE A 6 7.13 33.78 -25.48
N TRP A 7 8.04 33.60 -26.42
CA TRP A 7 8.64 32.28 -26.68
C TRP A 7 9.46 31.77 -25.48
N MET A 8 10.24 32.63 -24.84
CA MET A 8 10.97 32.28 -23.62
C MET A 8 10.02 31.84 -22.49
N LEU A 9 8.93 32.58 -22.26
CA LEU A 9 7.95 32.22 -21.26
C LEU A 9 7.25 30.89 -21.58
N ALA A 10 6.87 30.70 -22.85
CA ALA A 10 6.23 29.47 -23.31
C ALA A 10 7.16 28.23 -23.15
N THR A 11 8.46 28.38 -23.46
CA THR A 11 9.42 27.29 -23.28
C THR A 11 9.66 26.94 -21.81
N VAL A 12 9.85 27.97 -20.95
CA VAL A 12 10.04 27.76 -19.50
C VAL A 12 8.81 27.06 -18.88
N MET A 13 7.61 27.52 -19.22
CA MET A 13 6.38 26.89 -18.73
C MET A 13 6.19 25.49 -19.32
N GLY A 14 6.55 25.26 -20.59
CA GLY A 14 6.52 23.93 -21.23
C GLY A 14 7.44 22.94 -20.51
N PHE A 15 8.67 23.35 -20.16
CA PHE A 15 9.59 22.52 -19.38
C PHE A 15 9.08 22.23 -17.98
N ALA A 16 8.52 23.26 -17.29
CA ALA A 16 7.91 23.04 -15.97
C ALA A 16 6.76 22.05 -16.02
N PHE A 17 5.93 22.13 -17.04
CA PHE A 17 4.81 21.22 -17.22
C PHE A 17 5.25 19.79 -17.58
N ALA A 18 6.25 19.65 -18.47
CA ALA A 18 6.84 18.36 -18.79
C ALA A 18 7.46 17.70 -17.55
N GLY A 19 8.15 18.49 -16.71
CA GLY A 19 8.68 18.03 -15.42
C GLY A 19 7.57 17.55 -14.48
N LEU A 20 6.44 18.25 -14.40
CA LEU A 20 5.30 17.86 -13.57
C LEU A 20 4.68 16.54 -14.04
N LEU A 21 4.48 16.37 -15.34
CA LEU A 21 3.98 15.11 -15.90
C LEU A 21 4.94 13.95 -15.64
N TYR A 22 6.24 14.18 -15.83
CA TYR A 22 7.26 13.18 -15.51
C TYR A 22 7.19 12.73 -14.05
N LEU A 23 7.09 13.69 -13.11
CA LEU A 23 6.98 13.39 -11.69
C LEU A 23 5.69 12.62 -11.36
N GLN A 24 4.57 12.93 -11.99
CA GLN A 24 3.32 12.19 -11.80
C GLN A 24 3.43 10.73 -12.25
N VAL A 25 3.95 10.48 -13.45
CA VAL A 25 4.14 9.12 -13.95
C VAL A 25 5.12 8.34 -13.07
N SER A 26 6.21 8.98 -12.66
CA SER A 26 7.20 8.38 -11.76
C SER A 26 6.58 8.04 -10.40
N TYR A 27 5.78 8.95 -9.84
CA TYR A 27 5.11 8.77 -8.55
C TYR A 27 4.10 7.61 -8.57
N ILE A 28 3.28 7.51 -9.63
CA ILE A 28 2.37 6.38 -9.82
C ILE A 28 3.15 5.06 -9.86
N SER A 29 4.24 5.02 -10.61
CA SER A 29 5.08 3.83 -10.74
C SER A 29 5.70 3.41 -9.39
N ILE A 30 6.19 4.37 -8.61
CA ILE A 30 6.74 4.13 -7.26
C ILE A 30 5.65 3.60 -6.31
N ILE A 31 4.47 4.22 -6.28
CA ILE A 31 3.37 3.77 -5.43
C ILE A 31 2.95 2.35 -5.78
N MET A 32 2.79 2.02 -7.06
CA MET A 32 2.43 0.67 -7.50
C MET A 32 3.47 -0.36 -7.03
N LYS A 33 4.74 -0.06 -7.17
CA LYS A 33 5.83 -0.93 -6.72
C LYS A 33 5.82 -1.09 -5.20
N THR A 34 5.76 0.01 -4.47
CA THR A 34 5.76 0.00 -2.99
C THR A 34 4.53 -0.73 -2.44
N SER A 35 3.34 -0.51 -3.01
CA SER A 35 2.12 -1.19 -2.60
C SER A 35 2.20 -2.70 -2.85
N ASN A 36 2.82 -3.13 -3.96
CA ASN A 36 3.05 -4.55 -4.23
C ASN A 36 4.03 -5.18 -3.22
N GLU A 37 5.14 -4.49 -2.91
CA GLU A 37 6.13 -4.95 -1.92
C GLU A 37 5.55 -5.00 -0.51
N GLN A 38 4.74 -4.01 -0.12
CA GLN A 38 4.03 -3.98 1.16
C GLN A 38 3.03 -5.12 1.28
N PHE A 39 2.27 -5.39 0.22
CA PHE A 39 1.35 -6.51 0.16
C PHE A 39 2.08 -7.84 0.41
N ASP A 40 3.13 -8.11 -0.36
CA ASP A 40 3.89 -9.36 -0.24
C ASP A 40 4.55 -9.50 1.14
N THR A 41 5.07 -8.40 1.70
CA THR A 41 5.64 -8.40 3.05
C THR A 41 4.57 -8.68 4.12
N THR A 42 3.38 -8.10 3.98
CA THR A 42 2.26 -8.34 4.90
C THR A 42 1.81 -9.80 4.84
N VAL A 43 1.66 -10.35 3.63
CA VAL A 43 1.31 -11.77 3.45
C VAL A 43 2.36 -12.69 4.08
N ARG A 44 3.65 -12.42 3.86
CA ARG A 44 4.74 -13.21 4.47
C ARG A 44 4.67 -13.21 5.99
N ARG A 45 4.42 -12.05 6.61
CA ARG A 45 4.22 -11.95 8.07
C ARG A 45 3.01 -12.72 8.56
N CYS A 46 1.90 -12.71 7.80
CA CYS A 46 0.72 -13.52 8.11
C CYS A 46 1.05 -15.00 8.07
N LEU A 47 1.74 -15.47 7.02
CA LEU A 47 2.12 -16.88 6.90
C LEU A 47 3.10 -17.32 7.99
N GLU A 48 4.03 -16.47 8.40
CA GLU A 48 4.94 -16.73 9.51
C GLU A 48 4.18 -16.93 10.84
N LYS A 49 3.19 -16.07 11.13
CA LYS A 49 2.33 -16.23 12.29
C LYS A 49 1.47 -17.50 12.23
N VAL A 50 0.92 -17.81 11.05
CA VAL A 50 0.15 -19.04 10.83
C VAL A 50 1.03 -20.27 11.08
N SER A 51 2.24 -20.29 10.52
CA SER A 51 3.24 -21.35 10.75
C SER A 51 3.51 -21.52 12.25
N GLY A 52 3.82 -20.45 12.96
CA GLY A 52 4.04 -20.51 14.41
C GLY A 52 2.80 -20.90 15.22
N SER A 53 1.58 -20.68 14.72
CA SER A 53 0.35 -21.13 15.38
C SER A 53 0.15 -22.63 15.20
N ILE A 54 0.38 -23.15 14.01
CA ILE A 54 0.31 -24.58 13.72
C ILE A 54 1.38 -25.35 14.48
N GLU A 55 2.62 -24.84 14.56
CA GLU A 55 3.67 -25.45 15.39
C GLU A 55 3.26 -25.51 16.88
N ARG A 56 2.70 -24.43 17.42
CA ARG A 56 2.20 -24.44 18.81
C ARG A 56 1.08 -25.47 19.02
N ASP A 57 0.13 -25.56 18.10
CA ASP A 57 -0.94 -26.53 18.18
C ASP A 57 -0.41 -27.97 18.12
N GLU A 58 0.62 -28.23 17.34
CA GLU A 58 1.31 -29.52 17.29
C GLU A 58 1.94 -29.86 18.64
N VAL A 59 2.66 -28.90 19.26
CA VAL A 59 3.26 -29.07 20.59
C VAL A 59 2.18 -29.34 21.65
N TYR A 60 1.09 -28.58 21.65
CA TYR A 60 -0.02 -28.80 22.58
C TYR A 60 -0.66 -30.18 22.39
N ARG A 61 -0.81 -30.65 21.18
CA ARG A 61 -1.32 -31.97 20.91
C ARG A 61 -0.41 -33.10 21.45
N TYR A 62 0.90 -32.96 21.31
CA TYR A 62 1.85 -33.92 21.89
C TYR A 62 1.79 -33.92 23.40
N LEU A 63 1.70 -32.76 24.05
CA LEU A 63 1.54 -32.65 25.49
C LEU A 63 0.22 -33.30 25.95
N GLU A 64 -0.86 -33.11 25.21
CA GLU A 64 -2.16 -33.68 25.55
C GLU A 64 -2.17 -35.21 25.34
N GLU A 65 -1.54 -35.73 24.29
CA GLU A 65 -1.40 -37.16 24.02
C GLU A 65 -0.58 -37.84 25.13
N ASP A 66 0.52 -37.20 25.59
CA ASP A 66 1.36 -37.74 26.66
C ASP A 66 0.62 -37.75 28.02
N ILE A 67 -0.10 -36.68 28.35
CA ILE A 67 -0.92 -36.60 29.55
C ILE A 67 -2.04 -37.67 29.53
N LYS A 68 -2.72 -37.88 28.38
CA LYS A 68 -3.79 -38.88 28.24
C LYS A 68 -3.28 -40.32 28.26
N SER A 69 -2.07 -40.56 27.76
CA SER A 69 -1.43 -41.89 27.80
C SER A 69 -0.95 -42.29 29.21
N GLY A 70 -1.16 -41.40 30.18
CA GLY A 70 -0.83 -41.64 31.59
C GLY A 70 0.69 -41.73 31.87
N GLY A 71 1.52 -41.08 31.06
CA GLY A 71 2.98 -41.10 31.24
C GLY A 71 3.61 -42.50 31.08
N ASN A 72 2.86 -43.43 30.48
CA ASN A 72 3.29 -44.85 30.35
C ASN A 72 4.09 -45.13 29.06
N SER A 73 4.39 -44.12 28.27
CA SER A 73 5.01 -44.36 26.95
C SER A 73 6.50 -44.72 26.99
N PHE A 74 7.19 -44.48 28.10
CA PHE A 74 8.54 -45.00 28.31
C PHE A 74 8.75 -45.46 29.73
N MET A 75 8.93 -46.77 29.87
CA MET A 75 9.27 -47.49 31.08
C MET A 75 10.38 -46.83 31.88
N TYR A 76 10.07 -46.02 32.90
CA TYR A 76 10.83 -46.09 34.12
C TYR A 76 10.24 -47.15 35.01
N LYS A 77 10.79 -48.34 34.93
CA LYS A 77 10.58 -49.39 35.93
C LYS A 77 10.87 -48.78 37.31
N SER A 78 9.84 -48.40 38.03
CA SER A 78 9.93 -48.15 39.45
C SER A 78 10.43 -49.42 40.12
N PRO A 79 11.42 -49.39 40.95
CA PRO A 79 11.76 -50.56 41.78
C PRO A 79 10.58 -50.93 42.67
N PRO A 80 10.30 -52.23 42.82
CA PRO A 80 9.19 -52.65 43.67
C PRO A 80 9.59 -52.53 45.14
N ASN A 81 9.07 -51.53 45.86
CA ASN A 81 8.97 -51.63 47.31
C ASN A 81 7.70 -50.95 47.79
N GLN A 82 6.72 -51.79 47.99
CA GLN A 82 5.58 -51.53 48.87
C GLN A 82 6.06 -51.12 50.27
N MET A 83 5.65 -49.98 50.74
CA MET A 83 5.38 -49.72 52.15
C MET A 83 4.04 -49.02 52.22
N GLU A 84 3.03 -49.83 52.58
CA GLU A 84 1.78 -49.33 53.14
C GLU A 84 2.09 -48.48 54.36
N ILE A 85 1.85 -47.19 54.24
CA ILE A 85 1.71 -46.31 55.40
C ILE A 85 0.25 -45.92 55.49
N ASN A 86 -0.50 -46.71 56.33
CA ASN A 86 -1.77 -46.27 56.89
C ASN A 86 -1.52 -44.98 57.71
N GLN A 87 -1.82 -43.84 57.13
CA GLN A 87 -1.98 -42.61 57.88
C GLN A 87 -3.40 -42.07 57.67
N LYS A 88 -4.10 -42.06 58.78
CA LYS A 88 -5.40 -41.41 59.01
C LYS A 88 -5.32 -39.97 58.50
N ILE A 89 -5.96 -39.69 57.38
CA ILE A 89 -6.10 -38.33 56.85
C ILE A 89 -7.34 -37.72 57.51
N THR A 90 -7.09 -36.71 58.32
CA THR A 90 -8.14 -35.87 58.88
C THR A 90 -8.06 -34.48 58.26
N GLN A 91 -9.10 -34.13 57.51
CA GLN A 91 -9.40 -32.84 56.89
C GLN A 91 -8.46 -32.34 55.74
N SER A 92 -8.96 -32.51 54.55
CA SER A 92 -8.46 -31.83 53.37
C SER A 92 -9.37 -30.66 53.02
N GLU A 93 -8.88 -29.43 53.05
CA GLU A 93 -9.55 -28.32 52.38
C GLU A 93 -9.12 -28.29 50.93
N SER A 94 -10.08 -28.47 50.02
CA SER A 94 -9.86 -28.37 48.59
C SER A 94 -10.25 -26.98 48.10
N TYR A 95 -9.35 -26.31 47.41
CA TYR A 95 -9.62 -25.08 46.67
C TYR A 95 -9.77 -25.40 45.19
N GLN A 96 -10.87 -24.99 44.59
CA GLN A 96 -11.09 -25.11 43.13
C GLN A 96 -10.71 -23.79 42.46
N LEU A 97 -9.71 -23.85 41.61
CA LEU A 97 -9.38 -22.74 40.72
C LEU A 97 -10.05 -22.93 39.36
N HIS A 98 -10.84 -21.94 38.98
CA HIS A 98 -11.49 -21.91 37.64
C HIS A 98 -10.56 -21.14 36.70
N VAL A 99 -9.93 -21.82 35.78
CA VAL A 99 -9.14 -21.19 34.71
C VAL A 99 -9.93 -21.26 33.42
N GLN A 100 -10.33 -20.11 32.93
CA GLN A 100 -11.04 -20.00 31.65
C GLN A 100 -10.00 -19.83 30.51
N ASN A 101 -9.94 -20.78 29.60
CA ASN A 101 -9.10 -20.69 28.41
C ASN A 101 -9.73 -19.78 27.36
N ALA A 102 -8.93 -19.24 26.45
CA ALA A 102 -9.38 -18.35 25.38
C ALA A 102 -10.51 -18.91 24.48
N ASN A 103 -10.76 -20.22 24.56
CA ASN A 103 -11.83 -20.91 23.82
C ASN A 103 -13.11 -21.14 24.64
N GLY A 104 -13.23 -20.51 25.80
CA GLY A 104 -14.45 -20.60 26.63
C GLY A 104 -14.63 -21.90 27.42
N SER A 105 -13.71 -22.86 27.35
CA SER A 105 -13.75 -24.08 28.15
C SER A 105 -13.16 -23.83 29.54
N ILE A 106 -13.89 -24.23 30.57
CA ILE A 106 -13.50 -24.12 31.99
C ILE A 106 -12.79 -25.41 32.40
N GLN A 107 -11.51 -25.30 32.75
CA GLN A 107 -10.79 -26.41 33.38
C GLN A 107 -10.80 -26.24 34.88
N HIS A 108 -11.21 -27.29 35.58
CA HIS A 108 -11.19 -27.35 37.03
C HIS A 108 -9.85 -27.93 37.50
N ILE A 109 -9.07 -27.13 38.21
CA ILE A 109 -7.82 -27.57 38.86
C ILE A 109 -8.11 -27.66 40.37
N GLU A 110 -8.11 -28.87 40.91
CA GLU A 110 -8.19 -29.09 42.33
C GLU A 110 -6.83 -29.00 43.01
N LEU A 111 -6.68 -28.01 43.87
CA LEU A 111 -5.51 -27.84 44.71
C LEU A 111 -5.82 -28.35 46.12
N ASN A 112 -5.28 -29.52 46.47
CA ASN A 112 -5.40 -30.07 47.79
C ASN A 112 -4.30 -29.51 48.71
N ARG A 113 -4.72 -28.76 49.74
CA ARG A 113 -3.84 -28.27 50.78
C ARG A 113 -3.85 -29.25 51.96
N PHE A 114 -2.71 -29.90 52.22
CA PHE A 114 -2.58 -30.67 53.42
C PHE A 114 -2.23 -29.76 54.61
N SER A 115 -3.12 -29.65 55.58
CA SER A 115 -2.83 -29.04 56.86
C SER A 115 -2.29 -30.13 57.82
N ALA A 116 -1.04 -30.06 58.12
CA ALA A 116 -0.45 -30.91 59.16
C ALA A 116 -0.73 -30.29 60.52
N THR A 117 -1.44 -31.02 61.37
CA THR A 117 -1.59 -30.67 62.81
C THR A 117 -0.26 -30.84 63.50
N THR A 118 0.24 -29.73 64.02
CA THR A 118 1.55 -29.63 64.69
C THR A 118 1.50 -30.24 66.06
N SER A 119 2.01 -31.46 66.24
CA SER A 119 2.71 -31.83 67.47
C SER A 119 4.16 -31.33 67.36
N VAL A 120 4.65 -30.58 68.35
CA VAL A 120 5.98 -29.98 68.35
C VAL A 120 7.04 -31.06 68.05
N PRO A 121 7.72 -31.05 66.93
CA PRO A 121 8.59 -32.16 66.59
C PRO A 121 9.96 -31.94 67.20
N SER A 122 10.52 -33.02 67.73
CA SER A 122 11.96 -33.10 68.06
C SER A 122 12.81 -32.66 66.85
N LYS A 123 13.93 -32.02 67.10
CA LYS A 123 14.84 -31.47 66.08
C LYS A 123 15.16 -32.45 64.92
N ASN A 124 15.21 -33.74 65.21
CA ASN A 124 15.43 -34.81 64.25
C ASN A 124 14.21 -35.07 63.32
N THR A 125 12.99 -34.74 63.77
CA THR A 125 11.75 -34.91 62.98
C THR A 125 11.62 -33.77 61.95
N ILE A 126 12.05 -32.57 62.29
CA ILE A 126 12.07 -31.41 61.40
C ILE A 126 13.04 -31.63 60.25
N ILE A 127 14.24 -32.15 60.51
CA ILE A 127 15.28 -32.44 59.51
C ILE A 127 14.75 -33.52 58.55
N ARG A 128 14.16 -34.62 59.06
CA ARG A 128 13.59 -35.69 58.24
C ARG A 128 12.41 -35.23 57.40
N ALA A 129 11.51 -34.37 57.93
CA ALA A 129 10.42 -33.78 57.17
C ALA A 129 10.92 -32.85 56.08
N SER A 130 12.00 -32.11 56.32
CA SER A 130 12.67 -31.27 55.31
C SER A 130 13.29 -32.12 54.16
N GLU A 131 13.98 -33.21 54.55
CA GLU A 131 14.57 -34.16 53.57
C GLU A 131 13.49 -34.86 52.71
N GLU A 132 12.34 -35.24 53.32
CA GLU A 132 11.24 -35.82 52.57
C GLU A 132 10.59 -34.80 51.63
N GLN A 133 10.42 -33.56 52.04
CA GLN A 133 9.94 -32.50 51.18
C GLN A 133 10.88 -32.22 49.99
N GLN A 134 12.20 -32.13 50.28
CA GLN A 134 13.20 -32.01 49.22
C GLN A 134 13.16 -33.19 48.24
N LYS A 135 13.02 -34.40 48.74
CA LYS A 135 12.91 -35.61 47.93
C LYS A 135 11.65 -35.64 47.06
N LYS A 136 10.51 -35.14 47.59
CA LYS A 136 9.26 -34.96 46.81
C LYS A 136 9.39 -33.89 45.75
N LEU A 137 10.06 -32.76 46.03
CA LEU A 137 10.32 -31.69 45.08
C LEU A 137 11.25 -32.19 43.96
N LEU A 138 12.32 -32.93 44.33
CA LEU A 138 13.26 -33.49 43.37
C LEU A 138 12.58 -34.50 42.42
N LYS A 139 11.75 -35.39 42.96
CA LYS A 139 10.92 -36.33 42.13
C LYS A 139 9.97 -35.59 41.19
N ARG A 140 9.34 -34.49 41.67
CA ARG A 140 8.45 -33.68 40.81
C ARG A 140 9.25 -32.98 39.71
N TYR A 141 10.43 -32.47 40.03
CA TYR A 141 11.31 -31.85 39.04
C TYR A 141 11.79 -32.88 37.99
N GLU A 142 12.27 -34.07 38.43
CA GLU A 142 12.68 -35.16 37.53
C GLU A 142 11.53 -35.60 36.62
N TYR A 143 10.29 -35.72 37.13
CA TYR A 143 9.11 -36.02 36.33
C TYR A 143 8.82 -34.92 35.28
N GLN A 144 8.83 -33.65 35.69
CA GLN A 144 8.61 -32.55 34.77
C GLN A 144 9.71 -32.43 33.70
N ALA A 145 10.95 -32.64 34.10
CA ALA A 145 12.08 -32.67 33.15
C ALA A 145 11.92 -33.81 32.13
N GLY A 146 11.54 -35.02 32.58
CA GLY A 146 11.27 -36.14 31.67
C GLY A 146 10.16 -35.86 30.65
N VAL A 147 9.05 -35.26 31.08
CA VAL A 147 7.95 -34.87 30.16
C VAL A 147 8.45 -33.87 29.12
N ILE A 148 9.26 -32.89 29.54
CA ILE A 148 9.82 -31.91 28.58
C ILE A 148 10.77 -32.58 27.60
N ASP A 149 11.63 -33.50 28.04
CA ASP A 149 12.54 -34.23 27.19
C ASP A 149 11.80 -35.14 26.18
N ASP A 150 10.71 -35.82 26.60
CA ASP A 150 9.89 -36.64 25.74
C ASP A 150 9.17 -35.80 24.66
N VAL A 151 8.66 -34.62 25.04
CA VAL A 151 8.07 -33.66 24.08
C VAL A 151 9.12 -33.16 23.09
N LEU A 152 10.29 -32.75 23.57
CA LEU A 152 11.40 -32.33 22.70
C LEU A 152 11.83 -33.45 21.75
N TYR A 153 11.92 -34.67 22.26
CA TYR A 153 12.22 -35.84 21.43
C TYR A 153 11.15 -36.08 20.35
N SER A 154 9.87 -36.02 20.72
CA SER A 154 8.77 -36.18 19.75
C SER A 154 8.77 -35.07 18.70
N MET A 155 9.06 -33.81 19.07
CA MET A 155 9.19 -32.71 18.11
C MET A 155 10.33 -32.90 17.11
N ILE A 156 11.46 -33.49 17.54
CA ILE A 156 12.61 -33.76 16.65
C ILE A 156 12.35 -34.96 15.73
N TYR A 157 11.69 -35.99 16.21
CA TYR A 157 11.53 -37.27 15.48
C TYR A 157 10.22 -37.40 14.72
N THR A 158 9.14 -36.71 15.12
CA THR A 158 7.82 -36.81 14.48
C THR A 158 7.82 -36.39 13.01
N PRO A 159 8.57 -35.36 12.57
CA PRO A 159 8.67 -35.04 11.15
C PRO A 159 9.15 -36.18 10.26
N ASN A 160 9.88 -37.13 10.86
CA ASN A 160 10.37 -38.32 10.18
C ASN A 160 9.39 -39.49 10.21
N LEU A 161 8.39 -39.49 11.10
CA LEU A 161 7.48 -40.60 11.36
C LEU A 161 6.09 -40.37 10.81
N LYS A 162 5.57 -39.13 10.85
CA LYS A 162 4.20 -38.84 10.42
C LYS A 162 4.20 -37.96 9.15
N PRO A 163 3.39 -38.28 8.15
CA PRO A 163 3.18 -37.43 6.99
C PRO A 163 2.43 -36.14 7.39
N ILE A 164 2.49 -35.11 6.55
CA ILE A 164 1.97 -33.77 6.86
C ILE A 164 0.44 -33.76 7.03
N ASP A 165 -0.28 -34.58 6.33
CA ASP A 165 -1.74 -34.73 6.39
C ASP A 165 -2.23 -35.27 7.74
N GLU A 166 -1.39 -36.00 8.48
CA GLU A 166 -1.67 -36.42 9.86
C GLU A 166 -1.24 -35.38 10.90
N ARG A 167 -0.30 -34.51 10.54
CA ARG A 167 0.23 -33.46 11.43
C ARG A 167 -0.65 -32.21 11.44
N VAL A 168 -1.26 -31.84 10.31
CA VAL A 168 -1.99 -30.59 10.12
C VAL A 168 -3.44 -30.86 9.70
N ASP A 169 -4.38 -30.31 10.46
CA ASP A 169 -5.75 -30.18 9.97
C ASP A 169 -5.84 -28.97 9.03
N PHE A 170 -6.04 -29.24 7.73
CA PHE A 170 -6.11 -28.20 6.71
C PHE A 170 -7.30 -27.24 6.86
N LYS A 171 -8.36 -27.63 7.58
CA LYS A 171 -9.48 -26.74 7.92
C LYS A 171 -9.05 -25.73 8.97
N VAL A 172 -8.32 -26.16 9.98
CA VAL A 172 -7.74 -25.31 11.01
C VAL A 172 -6.72 -24.37 10.40
N LEU A 173 -5.83 -24.89 9.52
CA LEU A 173 -4.89 -24.08 8.77
C LEU A 173 -5.58 -22.98 7.96
N ASN A 174 -6.66 -23.30 7.24
CA ASN A 174 -7.44 -22.30 6.50
C ASN A 174 -8.03 -21.23 7.42
N ASN A 175 -8.53 -21.60 8.60
CA ASN A 175 -9.07 -20.67 9.57
C ASN A 175 -7.99 -19.72 10.10
N TYR A 176 -6.78 -20.21 10.39
CA TYR A 176 -5.65 -19.37 10.79
C TYR A 176 -5.24 -18.41 9.67
N ILE A 177 -5.12 -18.89 8.42
CA ILE A 177 -4.81 -18.03 7.27
C ILE A 177 -5.86 -16.93 7.15
N LYS A 178 -7.13 -17.29 7.16
CA LYS A 178 -8.24 -16.33 7.05
C LYS A 178 -8.21 -15.29 8.18
N SER A 179 -8.05 -15.74 9.42
CA SER A 179 -7.99 -14.85 10.60
C SER A 179 -6.83 -13.88 10.52
N GLU A 180 -5.60 -14.36 10.20
CA GLU A 180 -4.42 -13.51 10.11
C GLU A 180 -4.46 -12.54 8.94
N LEU A 181 -5.01 -12.93 7.79
CA LEU A 181 -5.21 -12.03 6.65
C LEU A 181 -6.20 -10.93 7.00
N ILE A 182 -7.36 -11.26 7.59
CA ILE A 182 -8.37 -10.27 7.99
C ILE A 182 -7.80 -9.32 9.04
N SER A 183 -7.09 -9.83 10.05
CA SER A 183 -6.49 -9.01 11.11
C SER A 183 -5.43 -8.05 10.58
N SER A 184 -4.80 -8.40 9.47
CA SER A 184 -3.81 -7.57 8.76
C SER A 184 -4.44 -6.64 7.70
N GLY A 185 -5.79 -6.58 7.60
CA GLY A 185 -6.53 -5.74 6.67
C GLY A 185 -6.63 -6.29 5.24
N LEU A 186 -6.22 -7.54 5.02
CA LEU A 186 -6.28 -8.20 3.71
C LEU A 186 -7.55 -9.07 3.59
N ASN A 187 -8.67 -8.44 3.27
CA ASN A 187 -9.94 -9.15 3.05
C ASN A 187 -10.19 -9.37 1.55
N ILE A 188 -9.35 -10.20 0.95
CA ILE A 188 -9.44 -10.57 -0.48
C ILE A 188 -9.44 -12.10 -0.65
N PRO A 189 -10.07 -12.63 -1.71
CA PRO A 189 -10.06 -14.07 -1.99
C PRO A 189 -8.64 -14.58 -2.20
N TYR A 190 -8.37 -15.78 -1.66
CA TYR A 190 -7.09 -16.43 -1.78
C TYR A 190 -7.26 -17.92 -2.04
N ILE A 191 -6.27 -18.50 -2.72
CA ILE A 191 -6.13 -19.92 -2.91
C ILE A 191 -4.82 -20.34 -2.28
N PHE A 192 -4.84 -21.36 -1.43
CA PHE A 192 -3.61 -21.89 -0.85
C PHE A 192 -3.42 -23.38 -1.16
N SER A 193 -2.17 -23.77 -1.20
CA SER A 193 -1.77 -25.16 -1.36
C SER A 193 -0.60 -25.49 -0.45
N VAL A 194 -0.58 -26.73 0.03
CA VAL A 194 0.55 -27.29 0.75
C VAL A 194 1.27 -28.25 -0.19
N VAL A 195 2.56 -28.01 -0.39
CA VAL A 195 3.39 -28.82 -1.29
C VAL A 195 4.61 -29.35 -0.54
N ASN A 196 5.04 -30.56 -0.87
CA ASN A 196 6.27 -31.10 -0.32
C ASN A 196 7.51 -30.49 -0.99
N LYS A 197 8.69 -30.88 -0.53
CA LYS A 197 9.99 -30.44 -1.09
C LYS A 197 10.11 -30.75 -2.59
N ASP A 198 9.52 -31.86 -3.07
CA ASP A 198 9.60 -32.29 -4.46
C ASP A 198 8.59 -31.55 -5.35
N GLY A 199 7.83 -30.60 -4.79
CA GLY A 199 6.85 -29.81 -5.51
C GLY A 199 5.50 -30.50 -5.72
N VAL A 200 5.29 -31.68 -5.11
CA VAL A 200 4.02 -32.40 -5.18
C VAL A 200 3.01 -31.72 -4.25
N THR A 201 1.83 -31.40 -4.78
CA THR A 201 0.74 -30.82 -4.01
C THR A 201 0.08 -31.91 -3.15
N ILE A 202 0.11 -31.70 -1.84
CA ILE A 202 -0.52 -32.58 -0.85
C ILE A 202 -1.96 -32.15 -0.63
N TYR A 203 -2.18 -30.83 -0.50
CA TYR A 203 -3.50 -30.26 -0.30
C TYR A 203 -3.65 -28.91 -1.04
N GLN A 204 -4.86 -28.62 -1.50
CA GLN A 204 -5.24 -27.37 -2.11
C GLN A 204 -6.71 -27.08 -1.76
N ASN A 205 -7.01 -25.85 -1.33
CA ASN A 205 -8.36 -25.49 -0.90
C ASN A 205 -9.34 -25.32 -2.07
N GLU A 206 -8.87 -24.74 -3.19
CA GLU A 206 -9.67 -24.49 -4.39
C GLU A 206 -8.82 -24.70 -5.64
N ALA A 207 -9.46 -25.13 -6.74
CA ALA A 207 -8.77 -25.25 -8.02
C ALA A 207 -8.45 -23.89 -8.62
N TYR A 208 -7.31 -23.75 -9.29
CA TYR A 208 -6.98 -22.55 -10.04
C TYR A 208 -7.84 -22.47 -11.30
N GLU A 209 -8.52 -21.33 -11.51
CA GLU A 209 -9.17 -21.05 -12.81
C GLU A 209 -8.13 -20.93 -13.93
N LYS A 210 -6.98 -20.33 -13.60
CA LYS A 210 -5.79 -20.24 -14.47
C LYS A 210 -4.54 -20.50 -13.61
N PRO A 211 -3.55 -21.25 -14.12
CA PRO A 211 -2.32 -21.48 -13.37
C PRO A 211 -1.63 -20.15 -13.05
N PRO A 212 -1.34 -19.86 -11.77
CA PRO A 212 -0.68 -18.62 -11.38
C PRO A 212 0.75 -18.58 -11.90
N LYS A 213 1.24 -17.38 -12.21
CA LYS A 213 2.67 -17.20 -12.47
C LYS A 213 3.45 -17.39 -11.16
N ALA A 214 4.63 -17.97 -11.25
CA ALA A 214 5.49 -18.19 -10.07
C ALA A 214 5.76 -16.91 -9.25
N ALA A 215 5.82 -15.74 -9.92
CA ALA A 215 6.02 -14.44 -9.28
C ALA A 215 4.80 -13.96 -8.46
N ASP A 216 3.60 -14.50 -8.72
CA ASP A 216 2.37 -14.08 -8.05
C ASP A 216 2.03 -14.98 -6.84
N VAL A 217 2.85 -16.00 -6.58
CA VAL A 217 2.67 -16.97 -5.49
C VAL A 217 3.64 -16.65 -4.36
N VAL A 218 3.10 -16.38 -3.18
CA VAL A 218 3.92 -16.24 -1.97
C VAL A 218 4.11 -17.61 -1.35
N THR A 219 5.36 -17.98 -1.08
CA THR A 219 5.73 -19.28 -0.51
C THR A 219 6.36 -19.10 0.85
N HIS A 220 5.97 -19.93 1.82
CA HIS A 220 6.52 -19.96 3.17
C HIS A 220 6.72 -21.41 3.62
N VAL A 221 7.72 -21.67 4.45
CA VAL A 221 7.93 -23.01 5.04
C VAL A 221 6.93 -23.20 6.17
N LEU A 222 6.16 -24.29 6.14
CA LEU A 222 5.10 -24.50 7.13
C LEU A 222 5.67 -24.88 8.52
N PHE A 223 6.75 -25.66 8.54
CA PHE A 223 7.49 -26.04 9.75
C PHE A 223 8.98 -25.73 9.57
N PRO A 224 9.42 -24.50 9.95
CA PRO A 224 10.81 -24.08 9.78
C PRO A 224 11.82 -24.91 10.59
N ASN A 225 11.37 -25.47 11.72
CA ASN A 225 12.21 -26.28 12.62
C ASN A 225 12.38 -27.74 12.19
N ASP A 226 11.61 -28.17 11.20
CA ASP A 226 11.78 -29.50 10.62
C ASP A 226 13.12 -29.62 9.84
N PRO A 227 13.70 -30.84 9.73
CA PRO A 227 14.86 -31.05 8.89
C PRO A 227 14.59 -30.62 7.44
N PRO A 228 15.55 -29.97 6.74
CA PRO A 228 15.35 -29.44 5.37
C PRO A 228 14.92 -30.50 4.35
N SER A 229 15.19 -31.78 4.64
CA SER A 229 14.75 -32.92 3.81
C SER A 229 13.23 -33.17 3.86
N LYS A 230 12.55 -32.67 4.89
CA LYS A 230 11.12 -32.85 5.19
C LYS A 230 10.31 -31.56 5.13
N TRP A 231 10.89 -30.48 4.63
CA TRP A 231 10.17 -29.21 4.53
C TRP A 231 8.93 -29.32 3.65
N ASN A 232 7.85 -28.80 4.17
CA ASN A 232 6.60 -28.58 3.46
C ASN A 232 6.39 -27.08 3.28
N TYR A 233 5.94 -26.70 2.09
CA TYR A 233 5.76 -25.30 1.72
C TYR A 233 4.27 -24.97 1.64
N LEU A 234 3.89 -23.93 2.35
CA LEU A 234 2.60 -23.28 2.20
C LEU A 234 2.72 -22.24 1.09
N LYS A 235 1.99 -22.47 -0.01
CA LYS A 235 1.91 -21.52 -1.14
C LYS A 235 0.54 -20.86 -1.12
N ILE A 236 0.52 -19.54 -1.23
CA ILE A 236 -0.71 -18.75 -1.29
C ILE A 236 -0.71 -17.89 -2.54
N TYR A 237 -1.85 -17.81 -3.20
CA TYR A 237 -2.09 -17.03 -4.40
C TYR A 237 -3.35 -16.18 -4.23
N PHE A 238 -3.32 -14.94 -4.71
CA PHE A 238 -4.43 -14.01 -4.64
C PHE A 238 -4.89 -13.65 -6.06
N PRO A 239 -6.03 -14.18 -6.54
CA PRO A 239 -6.52 -13.92 -7.89
C PRO A 239 -6.75 -12.43 -8.17
N THR A 240 -7.22 -11.68 -7.17
CA THR A 240 -7.58 -10.26 -7.25
C THR A 240 -6.51 -9.32 -6.70
N LYS A 241 -5.27 -9.78 -6.48
CA LYS A 241 -4.15 -8.97 -5.98
C LYS A 241 -3.97 -7.69 -6.81
N ARG A 242 -4.02 -7.81 -8.15
CA ARG A 242 -3.82 -6.68 -9.05
C ARG A 242 -4.89 -5.61 -8.86
N ASP A 243 -6.16 -6.02 -8.72
CA ASP A 243 -7.28 -5.09 -8.54
C ASP A 243 -7.20 -4.41 -7.16
N TYR A 244 -6.82 -5.15 -6.14
CA TYR A 244 -6.58 -4.61 -4.79
C TYR A 244 -5.48 -3.55 -4.80
N ILE A 245 -4.34 -3.80 -5.46
CA ILE A 245 -3.25 -2.83 -5.55
C ILE A 245 -3.65 -1.62 -6.41
N SER A 246 -4.36 -1.83 -7.53
CA SER A 246 -4.81 -0.73 -8.38
C SER A 246 -5.83 0.18 -7.69
N SER A 247 -6.68 -0.37 -6.83
CA SER A 247 -7.63 0.43 -6.04
C SER A 247 -6.90 1.42 -5.11
N SER A 248 -5.73 1.05 -4.61
CA SER A 248 -4.89 1.93 -3.80
C SER A 248 -4.33 3.13 -4.56
N VAL A 249 -4.31 3.07 -5.91
CA VAL A 249 -3.81 4.16 -6.78
C VAL A 249 -4.96 5.05 -7.27
N THR A 250 -6.21 4.61 -7.11
CA THR A 250 -7.40 5.33 -7.62
C THR A 250 -7.52 6.74 -7.06
N PHE A 251 -7.03 7.00 -5.83
CA PHE A 251 -7.03 8.35 -5.25
C PHE A 251 -6.15 9.36 -6.02
N LEU A 252 -5.24 8.90 -6.89
CA LEU A 252 -4.41 9.77 -7.74
C LEU A 252 -5.13 10.24 -9.00
N VAL A 253 -6.25 9.62 -9.39
CA VAL A 253 -7.02 10.00 -10.59
C VAL A 253 -7.41 11.48 -10.59
N PRO A 254 -7.91 12.08 -9.49
CA PRO A 254 -8.20 13.51 -9.45
C PRO A 254 -6.98 14.40 -9.71
N SER A 255 -5.79 13.99 -9.27
CA SER A 255 -4.54 14.74 -9.50
C SER A 255 -4.16 14.75 -10.99
N VAL A 256 -4.30 13.62 -11.68
CA VAL A 256 -4.04 13.51 -13.13
C VAL A 256 -5.05 14.36 -13.91
N LEU A 257 -6.33 14.29 -13.53
CA LEU A 257 -7.39 15.10 -14.15
C LEU A 257 -7.12 16.61 -14.00
N PHE A 258 -6.74 17.04 -12.79
CA PHE A 258 -6.40 18.43 -12.53
C PHE A 258 -5.21 18.91 -13.37
N SER A 259 -4.17 18.08 -13.49
CA SER A 259 -3.03 18.38 -14.37
C SER A 259 -3.43 18.50 -15.83
N PHE A 260 -4.36 17.66 -16.29
CA PHE A 260 -4.87 17.77 -17.66
C PHE A 260 -5.63 19.08 -17.90
N ILE A 261 -6.46 19.51 -16.93
CA ILE A 261 -7.16 20.80 -16.99
C ILE A 261 -6.14 21.95 -17.06
N LEU A 262 -5.09 21.91 -16.24
CA LEU A 262 -4.02 22.90 -16.27
C LEU A 262 -3.30 22.94 -17.63
N LEU A 263 -3.08 21.79 -18.26
CA LEU A 263 -2.49 21.72 -19.59
C LEU A 263 -3.37 22.41 -20.63
N VAL A 264 -4.67 22.12 -20.63
CA VAL A 264 -5.63 22.72 -21.56
C VAL A 264 -5.71 24.23 -21.38
N THR A 265 -5.80 24.73 -20.14
CA THR A 265 -5.80 26.16 -19.84
C THR A 265 -4.51 26.83 -20.28
N PHE A 266 -3.35 26.19 -20.10
CA PHE A 266 -2.07 26.69 -20.56
C PHE A 266 -2.00 26.84 -22.09
N ILE A 267 -2.38 25.80 -22.82
CA ILE A 267 -2.41 25.81 -24.29
C ILE A 267 -3.37 26.91 -24.79
N THR A 268 -4.55 27.03 -24.20
CA THR A 268 -5.53 28.05 -24.52
C THR A 268 -5.01 29.47 -24.27
N THR A 269 -4.33 29.67 -23.13
CA THR A 269 -3.73 30.96 -22.79
C THR A 269 -2.65 31.38 -23.78
N ILE A 270 -1.74 30.45 -24.16
CA ILE A 270 -0.72 30.70 -25.18
C ILE A 270 -1.37 31.05 -26.52
N TYR A 271 -2.39 30.32 -26.94
CA TYR A 271 -3.12 30.58 -28.19
C TYR A 271 -3.73 32.00 -28.17
N ILE A 272 -4.37 32.38 -27.07
CA ILE A 272 -4.97 33.73 -26.93
C ILE A 272 -3.88 34.82 -27.00
N ILE A 273 -2.73 34.63 -26.34
CA ILE A 273 -1.61 35.59 -26.37
C ILE A 273 -1.09 35.77 -27.79
N PHE A 274 -0.87 34.71 -28.54
CA PHE A 274 -0.43 34.80 -29.93
C PHE A 274 -1.46 35.49 -30.82
N ARG A 275 -2.74 35.17 -30.65
CA ARG A 275 -3.84 35.81 -31.38
C ARG A 275 -3.92 37.32 -31.08
N GLN A 276 -3.87 37.70 -29.79
CA GLN A 276 -3.89 39.13 -29.40
C GLN A 276 -2.66 39.88 -29.96
N LYS A 277 -1.50 39.26 -29.95
CA LYS A 277 -0.30 39.87 -30.48
C LYS A 277 -0.42 40.10 -32.00
N ARG A 278 -0.90 39.12 -32.75
CA ARG A 278 -1.14 39.27 -34.19
C ARG A 278 -2.12 40.39 -34.49
N LEU A 279 -3.20 40.48 -33.74
CA LEU A 279 -4.14 41.57 -33.83
C LEU A 279 -3.53 42.95 -33.51
N SER A 280 -2.69 43.03 -32.48
CA SER A 280 -1.98 44.25 -32.09
C SER A 280 -0.94 44.68 -33.19
N GLU A 281 -0.21 43.72 -33.77
CA GLU A 281 0.70 44.02 -34.89
C GLU A 281 -0.05 44.55 -36.11
N MET A 282 -1.16 43.88 -36.49
CA MET A 282 -2.02 44.36 -37.61
C MET A 282 -2.59 45.76 -37.33
N LYS A 283 -3.03 46.02 -36.06
CA LYS A 283 -3.54 47.33 -35.72
C LYS A 283 -2.46 48.42 -35.77
N ASN A 284 -1.25 48.14 -35.31
CA ASN A 284 -0.12 49.07 -35.39
C ASN A 284 0.30 49.38 -36.82
N ASP A 285 0.40 48.31 -37.66
CA ASP A 285 0.77 48.47 -39.06
C ASP A 285 -0.30 49.27 -39.81
N PHE A 286 -1.60 49.00 -39.48
CA PHE A 286 -2.71 49.77 -40.03
C PHE A 286 -2.62 51.25 -39.63
N VAL A 287 -2.44 51.58 -38.33
CA VAL A 287 -2.31 52.95 -37.85
C VAL A 287 -1.13 53.66 -38.52
N ASN A 288 0.02 53.01 -38.61
CA ASN A 288 1.22 53.59 -39.24
C ASN A 288 0.99 53.86 -40.71
N ASN A 289 0.45 52.90 -41.48
CA ASN A 289 0.14 53.09 -42.88
C ASN A 289 -0.87 54.20 -43.12
N MET A 290 -1.96 54.17 -42.29
CA MET A 290 -2.99 55.23 -42.38
C MET A 290 -2.44 56.60 -42.05
N THR A 291 -1.57 56.72 -41.05
CA THR A 291 -0.92 57.99 -40.70
C THR A 291 -0.05 58.50 -41.88
N HIS A 292 0.64 57.59 -42.53
CA HIS A 292 1.47 57.95 -43.66
C HIS A 292 0.65 58.36 -44.89
N GLU A 293 -0.41 57.55 -45.20
CA GLU A 293 -1.31 57.82 -46.33
C GLU A 293 -2.16 59.06 -46.15
N LEU A 294 -2.52 59.44 -44.90
CA LEU A 294 -3.25 60.66 -44.61
C LEU A 294 -2.37 61.90 -44.55
N LYS A 295 -1.07 61.74 -44.27
CA LYS A 295 -0.11 62.86 -44.22
C LYS A 295 -0.01 63.59 -45.58
N THR A 296 0.05 62.81 -46.68
CA THR A 296 0.20 63.37 -48.02
C THR A 296 -1.04 64.22 -48.42
N PRO A 297 -2.26 63.75 -48.41
CA PRO A 297 -3.42 64.57 -48.80
C PRO A 297 -3.61 65.79 -47.88
N VAL A 298 -3.37 65.62 -46.55
CA VAL A 298 -3.45 66.76 -45.62
C VAL A 298 -2.42 67.83 -45.94
N SER A 299 -1.17 67.42 -46.29
CA SER A 299 -0.13 68.34 -46.68
C SER A 299 -0.48 69.09 -47.98
N THR A 300 -1.07 68.36 -49.00
CA THR A 300 -1.50 68.96 -50.25
C THR A 300 -2.64 69.94 -50.02
N ILE A 301 -3.64 69.60 -49.18
CA ILE A 301 -4.75 70.51 -48.83
C ILE A 301 -4.19 71.76 -48.09
N SER A 302 -3.25 71.57 -47.14
CA SER A 302 -2.63 72.69 -46.43
C SER A 302 -1.89 73.61 -47.36
N LEU A 303 -1.12 73.10 -48.33
CA LEU A 303 -0.45 73.90 -49.30
C LEU A 303 -1.42 74.61 -50.23
N ALA A 304 -2.43 73.97 -50.72
CA ALA A 304 -3.48 74.56 -51.54
C ALA A 304 -4.23 75.66 -50.78
N ALA A 305 -4.52 75.48 -49.50
CA ALA A 305 -5.12 76.49 -48.63
C ALA A 305 -4.20 77.71 -48.40
N GLN A 306 -2.87 77.48 -48.30
CA GLN A 306 -1.90 78.59 -48.23
C GLN A 306 -1.86 79.39 -49.50
N MET A 307 -1.91 78.73 -50.66
CA MET A 307 -1.96 79.42 -51.95
C MET A 307 -3.22 80.23 -52.13
N LEU A 308 -4.34 79.84 -51.59
CA LEU A 308 -5.59 80.63 -51.59
C LEU A 308 -5.52 81.90 -50.72
N ARG A 309 -4.57 82.00 -49.80
CA ARG A 309 -4.35 83.26 -48.96
C ARG A 309 -3.51 84.24 -49.70
N ASP A 310 -2.86 83.90 -50.80
CA ASP A 310 -2.07 84.89 -51.57
C ASP A 310 -3.02 85.66 -52.51
N THR A 311 -3.05 86.99 -52.33
CA THR A 311 -3.92 87.89 -53.09
C THR A 311 -3.60 87.98 -54.56
N ASP A 312 -2.42 87.65 -55.00
CA ASP A 312 -2.05 87.65 -56.42
C ASP A 312 -2.49 86.42 -57.14
N ILE A 313 -2.53 85.29 -56.49
CA ILE A 313 -3.01 83.99 -57.04
C ILE A 313 -4.56 83.94 -57.13
N THR A 314 -5.28 84.61 -56.23
CA THR A 314 -6.76 84.65 -56.18
C THR A 314 -7.36 85.60 -57.24
N LYS A 315 -6.58 86.43 -57.85
CA LYS A 315 -7.05 87.34 -58.98
C LYS A 315 -7.26 86.55 -60.29
N SER A 316 -6.72 85.38 -60.43
CA SER A 316 -6.88 84.51 -61.64
C SER A 316 -7.98 83.50 -61.43
N PRO A 317 -9.12 83.56 -62.13
CA PRO A 317 -10.25 82.63 -61.96
C PRO A 317 -9.90 81.15 -62.20
N ASP A 318 -9.00 80.91 -63.18
CA ASP A 318 -8.57 79.54 -63.54
C ASP A 318 -7.70 78.90 -62.48
N VAL A 319 -6.81 79.66 -61.86
CA VAL A 319 -5.95 79.16 -60.76
C VAL A 319 -6.78 78.90 -59.51
N PHE A 320 -7.76 79.79 -59.16
CA PHE A 320 -8.67 79.57 -58.05
C PHE A 320 -9.47 78.26 -58.22
N LYS A 321 -10.01 78.03 -59.46
CA LYS A 321 -10.78 76.81 -59.78
C LYS A 321 -9.92 75.59 -59.67
N HIS A 322 -8.66 75.62 -60.13
CA HIS A 322 -7.72 74.53 -60.04
C HIS A 322 -7.38 74.16 -58.57
N ILE A 323 -7.03 75.14 -57.77
CA ILE A 323 -6.68 74.90 -56.34
C ILE A 323 -7.90 74.41 -55.57
N SER A 324 -9.10 74.91 -55.80
CA SER A 324 -10.37 74.44 -55.21
C SER A 324 -10.65 72.98 -55.63
N GLY A 325 -10.35 72.64 -56.89
CA GLY A 325 -10.47 71.28 -57.40
C GLY A 325 -9.54 70.31 -56.67
N VAL A 326 -8.27 70.65 -56.51
CA VAL A 326 -7.30 69.82 -55.77
C VAL A 326 -7.76 69.57 -54.31
N ILE A 327 -8.27 70.64 -53.60
CA ILE A 327 -8.77 70.45 -52.23
C ILE A 327 -9.99 69.46 -52.22
N ASN A 328 -10.86 69.59 -53.16
CA ASN A 328 -12.04 68.73 -53.26
C ASN A 328 -11.68 67.27 -53.57
N ASP A 329 -10.75 67.04 -54.47
CA ASP A 329 -10.32 65.69 -54.87
C ASP A 329 -9.56 65.01 -53.73
N GLU A 330 -8.64 65.66 -53.04
CA GLU A 330 -7.93 65.15 -51.90
C GLU A 330 -8.85 64.88 -50.69
N THR A 331 -9.93 65.72 -50.50
CA THR A 331 -10.94 65.52 -49.50
C THR A 331 -11.79 64.27 -49.80
N LYS A 332 -12.15 64.04 -51.05
CA LYS A 332 -12.84 62.80 -51.47
C LYS A 332 -11.99 61.57 -51.26
N LEU A 333 -10.70 61.61 -51.64
CA LEU A 333 -9.75 60.50 -51.37
C LEU A 333 -9.68 60.21 -49.88
N THR A 334 -9.64 61.20 -48.99
CA THR A 334 -9.62 61.01 -47.54
C THR A 334 -10.91 60.43 -47.00
N GLN A 335 -12.09 60.75 -47.59
CA GLN A 335 -13.39 60.17 -47.24
C GLN A 335 -13.49 58.70 -47.69
N ILE A 336 -13.04 58.35 -48.89
CA ILE A 336 -13.04 56.96 -49.39
C ILE A 336 -12.10 56.09 -48.52
N GLY A 337 -10.92 56.59 -48.17
CA GLY A 337 -10.03 55.92 -47.23
C GLY A 337 -10.70 55.63 -45.88
N ARG A 338 -11.50 56.52 -45.29
CA ARG A 338 -12.30 56.30 -44.08
C ARG A 338 -13.38 55.25 -44.24
N ALA A 339 -14.08 55.21 -45.38
CA ALA A 339 -15.14 54.23 -45.66
C ALA A 339 -14.58 52.82 -45.78
N SER A 340 -13.48 52.63 -46.49
CA SER A 340 -12.76 51.35 -46.59
C SER A 340 -12.19 50.86 -45.22
N CYS A 341 -11.92 51.74 -44.30
CA CYS A 341 -11.50 51.39 -42.93
C CYS A 341 -12.67 50.88 -42.08
N ARG A 342 -13.88 51.41 -42.28
CA ARG A 342 -15.07 51.00 -41.49
C ARG A 342 -15.56 49.60 -41.89
N GLU A 343 -15.33 49.16 -43.10
CA GLU A 343 -15.73 47.82 -43.60
C GLU A 343 -14.77 46.70 -43.20
N ARG A 344 -13.55 46.98 -42.76
CA ARG A 344 -12.54 45.97 -42.39
C ARG A 344 -12.34 45.77 -40.87
N VAL A 345 -13.09 46.44 -40.02
CA VAL A 345 -13.15 46.26 -38.58
C VAL A 345 -14.37 45.45 -38.18
#